data_9b55bde3bda95b7a35728524e00167ab
#
_entry.id   9b55bde3bda95b7a35728524e00167ab
#
_cell.length_a   1.000
_cell.length_b   1.000
_cell.length_c   1.000
_cell.angle_alpha   90.00
_cell.angle_beta   90.00
_cell.angle_gamma   90.00
#
_symmetry.space_group_name_H-M   'P 1'
#
loop_
_entity.id
_entity.type
_entity.pdbx_description
1 polymer ?
#
loop_
_entity_poly.entity_id
_entity_poly.type
_entity_poly.pdbx_seq_one_letter_code
_entity_poly.pdbx_strand_id
1 'polypeptide(L)'
;MVHWTWRNGTAASCRNGHGQITDIMKAQIDHLPLEMKGMRSTKGRTLAVVEMSGGSQSFNAVNTLRLLGRWMRMVTIPNQSSVAMAYKEFDDAGRMKPLSYYDRIVDVMEELVRFTIFLRPHAAQLVDRYSERKQAGVPVEVATDLSSIPIARA
;
A
#
# COMPACT_ATOMS: atom_id res chain seq x y z
N MET A 1 3.51 15.82 2.75
CA MET A 1 3.53 14.35 2.70
C MET A 1 2.57 13.84 3.77
N VAL A 2 1.54 13.12 3.41
CA VAL A 2 0.59 12.55 4.36
C VAL A 2 0.83 11.04 4.36
N HIS A 3 1.33 10.53 5.49
CA HIS A 3 1.54 9.12 5.72
C HIS A 3 0.50 8.66 6.75
N TRP A 4 -0.47 7.87 6.31
CA TRP A 4 -1.47 7.27 7.19
C TRP A 4 -1.13 5.80 7.41
N THR A 5 -0.78 5.43 8.64
CA THR A 5 -0.67 4.02 9.05
C THR A 5 -1.82 3.68 9.97
N TRP A 6 -2.63 2.71 9.56
CA TRP A 6 -3.61 2.08 10.42
C TRP A 6 -3.23 0.63 10.63
N ARG A 7 -3.46 0.07 11.82
CA ARG A 7 -2.95 -1.21 12.35
C ARG A 7 -2.34 -2.24 11.36
N ASN A 8 -2.79 -2.35 10.10
CA ASN A 8 -2.23 -3.23 9.05
C ASN A 8 -2.33 -2.63 7.65
N GLY A 9 -2.83 -1.40 7.50
CA GLY A 9 -2.96 -0.70 6.22
C GLY A 9 -2.06 0.54 6.17
N THR A 10 -1.50 0.83 5.02
CA THR A 10 -0.64 1.98 4.78
C THR A 10 -1.10 2.69 3.50
N ALA A 11 -1.30 3.99 3.58
CA ALA A 11 -1.46 4.83 2.40
C ALA A 11 -0.16 5.60 2.15
N ALA A 12 0.39 5.48 0.96
CA ALA A 12 1.56 6.26 0.54
C ALA A 12 1.14 7.30 -0.49
N SER A 13 1.33 8.57 -0.15
CA SER A 13 1.14 9.70 -1.05
C SER A 13 2.45 10.42 -1.26
N CYS A 14 2.80 10.73 -2.50
CA CYS A 14 3.97 11.52 -2.81
C CYS A 14 3.67 12.62 -3.81
N ARG A 15 4.45 13.69 -3.74
CA ARG A 15 4.53 14.68 -4.81
C ARG A 15 5.34 14.08 -5.97
N ASN A 16 4.85 14.29 -7.20
CA ASN A 16 5.62 13.98 -8.39
C ASN A 16 6.76 14.99 -8.53
N GLY A 17 8.00 14.55 -8.35
CA GLY A 17 9.21 15.31 -8.58
C GLY A 17 9.88 14.85 -9.88
N HIS A 18 9.95 15.70 -10.90
CA HIS A 18 10.61 15.37 -12.19
C HIS A 18 10.15 14.02 -12.79
N GLY A 19 8.84 13.71 -12.71
CA GLY A 19 8.27 12.49 -13.25
C GLY A 19 8.47 11.22 -12.39
N GLN A 20 8.90 11.36 -11.12
CA GLN A 20 9.18 10.25 -10.20
C GLN A 20 8.80 10.59 -8.76
N ILE A 21 8.94 9.60 -7.86
CA ILE A 21 8.89 9.86 -6.43
C ILE A 21 10.00 10.82 -6.02
N THR A 22 9.75 11.62 -5.00
CA THR A 22 10.78 12.52 -4.46
C THR A 22 11.88 11.73 -3.75
N ASP A 23 13.09 12.28 -3.72
CA ASP A 23 14.22 11.79 -2.95
C ASP A 23 13.90 11.63 -1.46
N ILE A 24 13.17 12.59 -0.89
CA ILE A 24 12.70 12.54 0.51
C ILE A 24 11.81 11.31 0.74
N MET A 25 10.89 11.01 -0.18
CA MET A 25 10.03 9.83 -0.08
C MET A 25 10.84 8.54 -0.16
N LYS A 26 11.80 8.50 -1.11
CA LYS A 26 12.68 7.34 -1.27
C LYS A 26 13.56 7.15 -0.04
N ALA A 27 14.14 8.22 0.51
CA ALA A 27 14.94 8.17 1.72
C ALA A 27 14.14 7.62 2.91
N GLN A 28 12.88 8.04 3.09
CA GLN A 28 12.04 7.50 4.15
C GLN A 28 11.77 6.00 4.01
N ILE A 29 11.56 5.53 2.77
CA ILE A 29 11.39 4.11 2.49
C ILE A 29 12.69 3.35 2.79
N ASP A 30 13.84 3.91 2.44
CA ASP A 30 15.14 3.29 2.67
C ASP A 30 15.54 3.24 4.16
N HIS A 31 14.97 4.10 4.98
CA HIS A 31 15.13 4.05 6.44
C HIS A 31 14.27 2.98 7.12
N LEU A 32 13.33 2.37 6.40
CA LEU A 32 12.58 1.25 6.95
C LEU A 32 13.53 0.04 7.10
N PRO A 33 13.66 -0.55 8.29
CA PRO A 33 14.54 -1.68 8.48
C PRO A 33 14.13 -2.83 7.56
N LEU A 34 15.08 -3.36 6.81
CA LEU A 34 14.86 -4.48 5.90
C LEU A 34 14.41 -5.72 6.66
N GLU A 35 14.96 -5.92 7.86
CA GLU A 35 14.58 -7.02 8.73
C GLU A 35 14.63 -6.59 10.20
N MET A 36 13.56 -6.93 10.93
CA MET A 36 13.52 -6.90 12.38
C MET A 36 13.26 -8.34 12.87
N LYS A 37 14.22 -8.94 13.56
CA LYS A 37 14.13 -10.33 14.03
C LYS A 37 13.82 -11.33 12.90
N GLY A 38 14.48 -11.19 11.74
CA GLY A 38 14.30 -12.06 10.58
C GLY A 38 13.06 -11.79 9.72
N MET A 39 12.28 -10.76 10.02
CA MET A 39 11.07 -10.45 9.28
C MET A 39 11.00 -8.96 8.89
N ARG A 40 10.60 -8.68 7.64
CA ARG A 40 10.33 -7.30 7.20
C ARG A 40 9.11 -6.75 7.93
N SER A 41 9.26 -5.58 8.53
CA SER A 41 8.19 -4.91 9.30
C SER A 41 6.95 -4.57 8.44
N THR A 42 7.12 -4.48 7.11
CA THR A 42 6.07 -4.16 6.14
C THR A 42 5.38 -5.38 5.53
N LYS A 43 5.93 -6.60 5.74
CA LYS A 43 5.43 -7.83 5.14
C LYS A 43 3.95 -8.08 5.49
N GLY A 44 3.14 -8.35 4.47
CA GLY A 44 1.72 -8.67 4.64
C GLY A 44 0.80 -7.49 4.95
N ARG A 45 1.33 -6.26 5.03
CA ARG A 45 0.49 -5.06 5.18
C ARG A 45 -0.12 -4.66 3.85
N THR A 46 -1.32 -4.10 3.87
CA THR A 46 -1.96 -3.50 2.70
C THR A 46 -1.37 -2.14 2.39
N LEU A 47 -1.31 -1.80 1.10
CA LEU A 47 -0.77 -0.53 0.62
C LEU A 47 -1.71 0.08 -0.42
N ALA A 48 -2.11 1.33 -0.22
CA ALA A 48 -2.67 2.21 -1.24
C ALA A 48 -1.63 3.23 -1.69
N VAL A 49 -1.65 3.60 -2.96
CA VAL A 49 -0.71 4.56 -3.54
C VAL A 49 -1.43 5.68 -4.27
N VAL A 50 -0.98 6.91 -4.03
CA VAL A 50 -1.53 8.12 -4.63
C VAL A 50 -0.39 9.06 -5.00
N GLU A 51 -0.58 9.82 -6.08
CA GLU A 51 0.37 10.83 -6.55
C GLU A 51 -0.30 12.20 -6.59
N MET A 52 0.42 13.23 -6.19
CA MET A 52 0.06 14.64 -6.34
C MET A 52 0.99 15.30 -7.35
N SER A 53 0.46 15.77 -8.48
CA SER A 53 1.22 16.42 -9.53
C SER A 53 0.93 17.93 -9.60
N GLY A 54 1.96 18.73 -9.82
CA GLY A 54 1.83 20.16 -10.09
C GLY A 54 1.46 20.47 -11.56
N GLY A 55 1.65 19.51 -12.45
CA GLY A 55 1.34 19.60 -13.87
C GLY A 55 0.22 18.67 -14.30
N SER A 56 0.34 18.11 -15.50
CA SER A 56 -0.58 17.11 -16.03
C SER A 56 -0.58 15.83 -15.18
N GLN A 57 -1.63 15.04 -15.33
CA GLN A 57 -1.72 13.75 -14.67
C GLN A 57 -0.59 12.83 -15.12
N SER A 58 0.03 12.15 -14.17
CA SER A 58 1.07 11.16 -14.38
C SER A 58 0.87 10.00 -13.42
N PHE A 59 1.27 8.81 -13.81
CA PHE A 59 1.26 7.62 -12.96
C PHE A 59 2.67 7.08 -12.68
N ASN A 60 3.72 7.80 -13.06
CA ASN A 60 5.10 7.32 -12.91
C ASN A 60 5.48 7.10 -11.44
N ALA A 61 5.17 8.06 -10.57
CA ALA A 61 5.44 7.92 -9.14
C ALA A 61 4.55 6.85 -8.50
N VAL A 62 3.27 6.74 -8.91
CA VAL A 62 2.37 5.66 -8.48
C VAL A 62 2.94 4.29 -8.86
N ASN A 63 3.38 4.12 -10.10
CA ASN A 63 3.96 2.87 -10.57
C ASN A 63 5.25 2.52 -9.80
N THR A 64 6.09 3.51 -9.52
CA THR A 64 7.28 3.32 -8.69
C THR A 64 6.94 2.91 -7.26
N LEU A 65 5.93 3.54 -6.64
CA LEU A 65 5.47 3.16 -5.30
C LEU A 65 4.88 1.74 -5.27
N ARG A 66 4.17 1.32 -6.32
CA ARG A 66 3.67 -0.06 -6.44
C ARG A 66 4.83 -1.05 -6.51
N LEU A 67 5.87 -0.75 -7.29
CA LEU A 67 7.07 -1.58 -7.36
C LEU A 67 7.78 -1.66 -6.01
N LEU A 68 7.94 -0.55 -5.31
CA LEU A 68 8.52 -0.51 -3.97
C LEU A 68 7.67 -1.27 -2.96
N GLY A 69 6.33 -1.16 -3.03
CA GLY A 69 5.42 -1.94 -2.21
C GLY A 69 5.62 -3.44 -2.38
N ARG A 70 5.81 -3.92 -3.61
CA ARG A 70 6.14 -5.31 -3.90
C ARG A 70 7.47 -5.72 -3.25
N TRP A 71 8.52 -4.90 -3.37
CA TRP A 71 9.80 -5.16 -2.73
C TRP A 71 9.72 -5.17 -1.20
N MET A 72 8.87 -4.33 -0.63
CA MET A 72 8.56 -4.32 0.80
C MET A 72 7.63 -5.47 1.23
N ARG A 73 7.21 -6.33 0.28
CA ARG A 73 6.28 -7.46 0.49
C ARG A 73 4.93 -7.05 1.05
N MET A 74 4.44 -5.90 0.59
CA MET A 74 3.10 -5.40 0.91
C MET A 74 2.08 -5.90 -0.13
N VAL A 75 0.82 -5.97 0.28
CA VAL A 75 -0.32 -6.21 -0.60
C VAL A 75 -0.83 -4.88 -1.11
N THR A 76 -0.41 -4.49 -2.30
CA THR A 76 -0.86 -3.23 -2.91
C THR A 76 -2.25 -3.41 -3.51
N ILE A 77 -3.21 -2.61 -3.07
CA ILE A 77 -4.59 -2.67 -3.58
C ILE A 77 -4.66 -2.31 -5.07
N PRO A 78 -5.66 -2.80 -5.81
CA PRO A 78 -5.83 -2.49 -7.23
C PRO A 78 -6.01 -1.00 -7.51
N ASN A 79 -6.86 -0.32 -6.71
CA ASN A 79 -7.19 1.08 -6.93
C ASN A 79 -6.02 2.02 -6.61
N GLN A 80 -5.93 3.10 -7.37
CA GLN A 80 -4.88 4.11 -7.25
C GLN A 80 -5.38 5.44 -7.80
N SER A 81 -4.73 6.55 -7.44
CA SER A 81 -5.08 7.86 -7.99
C SER A 81 -3.85 8.70 -8.26
N SER A 82 -3.97 9.56 -9.27
CA SER A 82 -3.03 10.64 -9.54
C SER A 82 -3.81 11.93 -9.71
N VAL A 83 -3.50 12.94 -8.90
CA VAL A 83 -4.16 14.25 -8.88
C VAL A 83 -3.33 15.23 -9.70
N ALA A 84 -3.85 15.63 -10.85
CA ALA A 84 -3.24 16.65 -11.70
C ALA A 84 -3.48 18.05 -11.11
N MET A 85 -2.57 18.98 -11.39
CA MET A 85 -2.67 20.39 -10.95
C MET A 85 -3.13 20.52 -9.50
N ALA A 86 -2.54 19.73 -8.61
CA ALA A 86 -2.99 19.57 -7.23
C ALA A 86 -3.20 20.90 -6.48
N TYR A 87 -2.47 21.96 -6.85
CA TYR A 87 -2.64 23.30 -6.29
C TYR A 87 -4.02 23.90 -6.52
N LYS A 88 -4.79 23.41 -7.51
CA LYS A 88 -6.19 23.83 -7.77
C LYS A 88 -7.21 23.04 -6.95
N GLU A 89 -6.81 21.87 -6.44
CA GLU A 89 -7.69 20.92 -5.78
C GLU A 89 -7.80 21.16 -4.25
N PHE A 90 -7.04 22.12 -3.71
CA PHE A 90 -7.07 22.47 -2.31
C PHE A 90 -7.58 23.88 -2.11
N ASP A 91 -8.27 24.11 -0.98
CA ASP A 91 -8.67 25.45 -0.53
C ASP A 91 -7.52 26.15 0.24
N ASP A 92 -7.72 27.43 0.61
CA ASP A 92 -6.73 28.22 1.33
C ASP A 92 -6.44 27.68 2.74
N ALA A 93 -7.31 26.85 3.29
CA ALA A 93 -7.11 26.13 4.55
C ALA A 93 -6.38 24.79 4.35
N GLY A 94 -5.95 24.45 3.12
CA GLY A 94 -5.26 23.21 2.78
C GLY A 94 -6.15 21.97 2.75
N ARG A 95 -7.47 22.12 2.70
CA ARG A 95 -8.42 21.01 2.59
C ARG A 95 -8.73 20.74 1.12
N MET A 96 -8.82 19.47 0.77
CA MET A 96 -9.17 19.09 -0.59
C MET A 96 -10.63 19.47 -0.89
N LYS A 97 -10.86 20.12 -2.03
CA LYS A 97 -12.20 20.53 -2.48
C LYS A 97 -13.02 19.31 -2.84
N PRO A 98 -14.35 19.30 -2.60
CA PRO A 98 -15.23 18.16 -2.93
C PRO A 98 -15.50 18.11 -4.44
N LEU A 99 -14.48 17.72 -5.19
CA LEU A 99 -14.47 17.59 -6.65
C LEU A 99 -14.11 16.15 -7.02
N SER A 100 -14.06 15.86 -8.32
CA SER A 100 -13.83 14.49 -8.83
C SER A 100 -12.57 13.81 -8.31
N TYR A 101 -11.50 14.55 -8.03
CA TYR A 101 -10.30 13.96 -7.43
C TYR A 101 -10.49 13.62 -5.95
N TYR A 102 -11.29 14.40 -5.22
CA TYR A 102 -11.68 14.06 -3.85
C TYR A 102 -12.40 12.71 -3.80
N ASP A 103 -13.42 12.54 -4.65
CA ASP A 103 -14.19 11.28 -4.71
C ASP A 103 -13.28 10.10 -5.04
N ARG A 104 -12.37 10.24 -6.00
CA ARG A 104 -11.40 9.19 -6.34
C ARG A 104 -10.44 8.85 -5.19
N ILE A 105 -10.03 9.82 -4.39
CA ILE A 105 -9.20 9.57 -3.21
C ILE A 105 -10.02 8.81 -2.15
N VAL A 106 -11.28 9.20 -1.95
CA VAL A 106 -12.18 8.49 -1.04
C VAL A 106 -12.35 7.02 -1.48
N ASP A 107 -12.60 6.77 -2.78
CA ASP A 107 -12.70 5.40 -3.32
C ASP A 107 -11.44 4.56 -3.03
N VAL A 108 -10.25 5.14 -3.23
CA VAL A 108 -8.97 4.47 -2.94
C VAL A 108 -8.85 4.15 -1.44
N MET A 109 -9.23 5.09 -0.57
CA MET A 109 -9.14 4.91 0.87
C MET A 109 -10.16 3.89 1.39
N GLU A 110 -11.39 3.92 0.88
CA GLU A 110 -12.39 2.90 1.23
C GLU A 110 -11.96 1.50 0.81
N GLU A 111 -11.41 1.36 -0.40
CA GLU A 111 -10.90 0.09 -0.87
C GLU A 111 -9.73 -0.40 0.00
N LEU A 112 -8.81 0.50 0.39
CA LEU A 112 -7.73 0.15 1.33
C LEU A 112 -8.29 -0.39 2.65
N VAL A 113 -9.31 0.26 3.21
CA VAL A 113 -9.95 -0.18 4.46
C VAL A 113 -10.57 -1.55 4.28
N ARG A 114 -11.33 -1.78 3.19
CA ARG A 114 -11.96 -3.08 2.88
C ARG A 114 -10.92 -4.18 2.75
N PHE A 115 -9.87 -3.98 1.95
CA PHE A 115 -8.78 -4.97 1.81
C PHE A 115 -8.08 -5.24 3.13
N THR A 116 -7.85 -4.20 3.94
CA THR A 116 -7.21 -4.35 5.25
C THR A 116 -8.06 -5.19 6.20
N ILE A 117 -9.36 -4.95 6.21
CA ILE A 117 -10.30 -5.72 7.06
C ILE A 117 -10.36 -7.18 6.60
N PHE A 118 -10.47 -7.43 5.29
CA PHE A 118 -10.56 -8.79 4.75
C PHE A 118 -9.28 -9.60 4.93
N LEU A 119 -8.11 -8.98 4.77
CA LEU A 119 -6.84 -9.67 4.86
C LEU A 119 -6.32 -9.82 6.29
N ARG A 120 -6.78 -8.98 7.21
CA ARG A 120 -6.32 -8.99 8.61
C ARG A 120 -6.44 -10.35 9.31
N PRO A 121 -7.55 -11.10 9.22
CA PRO A 121 -7.65 -12.44 9.83
C PRO A 121 -6.64 -13.43 9.27
N HIS A 122 -6.19 -13.22 8.03
CA HIS A 122 -5.27 -14.09 7.30
C HIS A 122 -3.82 -13.58 7.30
N ALA A 123 -3.51 -12.52 8.04
CA ALA A 123 -2.20 -11.87 8.02
C ALA A 123 -1.04 -12.83 8.32
N ALA A 124 -1.22 -13.77 9.26
CA ALA A 124 -0.22 -14.78 9.59
C ALA A 124 0.04 -15.73 8.41
N GLN A 125 -1.02 -16.15 7.71
CA GLN A 125 -0.92 -17.03 6.52
C GLN A 125 -0.24 -16.31 5.34
N LEU A 126 -0.54 -15.01 5.13
CA LEU A 126 0.05 -14.20 4.06
C LEU A 126 1.57 -14.00 4.24
N VAL A 127 2.07 -14.08 5.46
CA VAL A 127 3.50 -13.91 5.74
C VAL A 127 4.23 -15.24 5.91
N ASP A 128 3.51 -16.35 6.03
CA ASP A 128 4.07 -17.68 6.15
C ASP A 128 4.75 -18.13 4.83
N ARG A 129 5.95 -18.66 4.92
CA ARG A 129 6.75 -19.06 3.75
C ARG A 129 7.30 -20.46 3.88
N TYR A 130 7.18 -21.23 2.82
CA TYR A 130 7.75 -22.55 2.71
C TYR A 130 9.23 -22.61 3.10
N SER A 131 10.05 -21.68 2.58
CA SER A 131 11.48 -21.63 2.85
C SER A 131 11.80 -21.38 4.33
N GLU A 132 11.01 -20.56 5.00
CA GLU A 132 11.18 -20.26 6.42
C GLU A 132 10.78 -21.46 7.28
N ARG A 133 9.66 -22.13 6.96
CA ARG A 133 9.24 -23.38 7.63
C ARG A 133 10.28 -24.50 7.44
N LYS A 134 10.79 -24.65 6.21
CA LYS A 134 11.81 -25.64 5.92
C LYS A 134 13.10 -25.44 6.72
N GLN A 135 13.54 -24.17 6.85
CA GLN A 135 14.72 -23.83 7.66
C GLN A 135 14.49 -24.06 9.16
N ALA A 136 13.27 -23.87 9.62
CA ALA A 136 12.88 -24.11 11.01
C ALA A 136 12.61 -25.59 11.32
N GLY A 137 12.75 -26.51 10.35
CA GLY A 137 12.48 -27.94 10.54
C GLY A 137 11.00 -28.27 10.79
N VAL A 138 10.09 -27.35 10.46
CA VAL A 138 8.65 -27.59 10.59
C VAL A 138 8.19 -28.51 9.45
N PRO A 139 7.39 -29.59 9.74
CA PRO A 139 6.84 -30.44 8.68
C PRO A 139 6.11 -29.59 7.62
N VAL A 140 6.47 -29.81 6.37
CA VAL A 140 5.92 -29.05 5.26
C VAL A 140 4.68 -29.76 4.74
N GLU A 141 3.56 -29.62 5.42
CA GLU A 141 2.28 -29.82 4.77
C GLU A 141 2.03 -28.60 3.88
N VAL A 142 1.80 -28.85 2.60
CA VAL A 142 1.37 -27.76 1.69
C VAL A 142 0.04 -27.27 2.23
N ALA A 143 -0.02 -26.01 2.64
CA ALA A 143 -1.25 -25.38 3.11
C ALA A 143 -2.22 -25.23 1.92
N THR A 144 -2.75 -26.34 1.44
CA THR A 144 -3.73 -26.42 0.34
C THR A 144 -5.15 -26.62 0.82
N ASP A 145 -5.37 -26.61 2.12
CA ASP A 145 -6.74 -26.67 2.63
C ASP A 145 -7.42 -25.30 2.49
N LEU A 146 -7.83 -25.02 1.27
CA LEU A 146 -8.70 -23.90 0.94
C LEU A 146 -10.13 -24.10 1.46
N SER A 147 -10.46 -25.29 2.00
CA SER A 147 -11.78 -25.63 2.50
C SER A 147 -12.15 -24.88 3.77
N SER A 148 -11.16 -24.39 4.50
CA SER A 148 -11.36 -23.60 5.71
C SER A 148 -11.56 -22.10 5.46
N ILE A 149 -11.45 -21.64 4.22
CA ILE A 149 -11.72 -20.23 3.86
C ILE A 149 -13.23 -20.09 3.70
N PRO A 150 -13.93 -19.32 4.54
CA PRO A 150 -15.34 -19.06 4.35
C PRO A 150 -15.55 -18.28 3.05
N ILE A 151 -15.91 -18.97 1.99
CA ILE A 151 -16.38 -18.33 0.76
C ILE A 151 -17.78 -17.79 1.09
N ALA A 152 -17.89 -16.47 1.23
CA ALA A 152 -19.18 -15.82 1.30
C ALA A 152 -19.96 -16.21 0.01
N ARG A 153 -21.01 -17.02 0.17
CA ARG A 153 -21.92 -17.27 -0.94
C ARG A 153 -22.63 -15.96 -1.25
N ALA A 154 -22.51 -15.50 -2.49
CA ALA A 154 -23.24 -14.36 -3.01
C ALA A 154 -24.75 -14.60 -2.96
#